data_1811fe2ae1f42efcecbd8199e38516a5
#
_entry.id   1811fe2ae1f42efcecbd8199e38516a5
#
_cell.length_a   1.000
_cell.length_b   1.000
_cell.length_c   1.000
_cell.angle_alpha   90.00
_cell.angle_beta   90.00
_cell.angle_gamma   90.00
#
_symmetry.space_group_name_H-M   'P 1'
#
loop_
_entity.id
_entity.type
_entity.pdbx_description
1 polymer ?
#
loop_
_entity_poly.entity_id
_entity_poly.type
_entity_poly.pdbx_seq_one_letter_code
_entity_poly.pdbx_strand_id
1 'polypeptide(L)'
;ILFQTGKADLSATAKTSLQQFSQVLKNNTACDVAIQGYTDNTGWKNSTAAQSAEKNKALSLDRATSVSSYLQALGVSAAQIKSVEGLGEANPVADNSTAAGKEQNRRVEVYMYASQEMIKAAENGTLN
;
A
#
# COMPACT_ATOMS: atom_id res chain seq x y z
N ILE A 1 -0.50 -3.82 6.40
CA ILE A 1 -1.95 -3.93 6.12
C ILE A 1 -2.18 -5.21 5.32
N LEU A 2 -2.88 -6.15 5.92
CA LEU A 2 -3.14 -7.47 5.33
C LEU A 2 -4.57 -7.57 4.80
N PHE A 3 -4.77 -8.46 3.80
CA PHE A 3 -6.03 -8.64 3.12
C PHE A 3 -6.42 -10.11 3.01
N GLN A 4 -7.71 -10.36 2.97
CA GLN A 4 -8.24 -11.69 2.69
C GLN A 4 -8.08 -12.04 1.21
N THR A 5 -8.05 -13.34 0.91
CA THR A 5 -7.96 -13.84 -0.46
C THR A 5 -9.03 -13.22 -1.36
N GLY A 6 -8.61 -12.67 -2.49
CA GLY A 6 -9.49 -12.11 -3.50
C GLY A 6 -10.19 -10.81 -3.12
N LYS A 7 -9.86 -10.21 -1.98
CA LYS A 7 -10.55 -9.03 -1.46
C LYS A 7 -9.63 -7.83 -1.31
N ALA A 8 -10.20 -6.65 -1.46
CA ALA A 8 -9.55 -5.36 -1.24
C ALA A 8 -10.22 -4.56 -0.11
N ASP A 9 -11.09 -5.21 0.66
CA ASP A 9 -11.77 -4.58 1.79
C ASP A 9 -10.83 -4.42 2.98
N LEU A 10 -10.91 -3.29 3.66
CA LEU A 10 -10.11 -3.04 4.85
C LEU A 10 -10.75 -3.70 6.08
N SER A 11 -9.99 -4.50 6.78
CA SER A 11 -10.41 -5.08 8.06
C SER A 11 -10.45 -4.02 9.16
N ALA A 12 -11.09 -4.33 10.28
CA ALA A 12 -11.07 -3.45 11.46
C ALA A 12 -9.66 -3.18 11.95
N THR A 13 -8.80 -4.21 11.95
CA THR A 13 -7.38 -4.08 12.32
C THR A 13 -6.64 -3.16 11.37
N ALA A 14 -6.85 -3.32 10.06
CA ALA A 14 -6.26 -2.46 9.04
C ALA A 14 -6.69 -1.00 9.25
N LYS A 15 -7.96 -0.75 9.49
CA LYS A 15 -8.49 0.60 9.74
C LYS A 15 -7.87 1.24 10.98
N THR A 16 -7.70 0.48 12.06
CA THR A 16 -7.05 0.98 13.28
C THR A 16 -5.60 1.38 12.99
N SER A 17 -4.85 0.55 12.29
CA SER A 17 -3.46 0.85 11.91
C SER A 17 -3.38 2.10 11.05
N LEU A 18 -4.30 2.24 10.09
CA LEU A 18 -4.33 3.41 9.19
C LEU A 18 -4.75 4.68 9.94
N GLN A 19 -5.66 4.58 10.91
CA GLN A 19 -6.02 5.72 11.77
C GLN A 19 -4.79 6.24 12.52
N GLN A 20 -3.98 5.35 13.08
CA GLN A 20 -2.74 5.72 13.77
C GLN A 20 -1.73 6.34 12.80
N PHE A 21 -1.54 5.71 11.64
CA PHE A 21 -0.60 6.21 10.65
C PHE A 21 -1.03 7.55 10.06
N SER A 22 -2.34 7.77 9.90
CA SER A 22 -2.87 9.06 9.40
C SER A 22 -2.49 10.22 10.31
N GLN A 23 -2.41 10.01 11.62
CA GLN A 23 -1.97 11.06 12.55
C GLN A 23 -0.52 11.44 12.29
N VAL A 24 0.34 10.45 12.04
CA VAL A 24 1.74 10.69 11.67
C VAL A 24 1.83 11.50 10.39
N LEU A 25 1.08 11.13 9.37
CA LEU A 25 1.07 11.82 8.08
C LEU A 25 0.55 13.26 8.20
N LYS A 26 -0.50 13.46 8.96
CA LYS A 26 -1.08 14.81 9.17
C LYS A 26 -0.14 15.71 9.96
N ASN A 27 0.72 15.14 10.80
CA ASN A 27 1.74 15.89 11.57
C ASN A 27 3.05 16.08 10.78
N ASN A 28 3.17 15.47 9.60
CA ASN A 28 4.34 15.52 8.74
C ASN A 28 3.95 15.83 7.30
N THR A 29 3.21 16.93 7.10
CA THR A 29 2.61 17.30 5.81
C THR A 29 3.64 17.56 4.71
N ALA A 30 4.88 17.85 5.05
CA ALA A 30 5.95 18.03 4.08
C ALA A 30 6.55 16.70 3.59
N CYS A 31 6.18 15.58 4.23
CA CYS A 31 6.61 14.26 3.75
C CYS A 31 5.68 13.75 2.67
N ASP A 32 6.23 12.97 1.75
CA ASP A 32 5.49 12.30 0.70
C ASP A 32 5.16 10.87 1.10
N VAL A 33 4.12 10.30 0.50
CA VAL A 33 3.63 8.95 0.77
C VAL A 33 3.59 8.14 -0.51
N ALA A 34 4.08 6.91 -0.46
CA ALA A 34 3.95 5.91 -1.51
C ALA A 34 3.18 4.71 -0.96
N ILE A 35 2.22 4.23 -1.72
CA ILE A 35 1.35 3.10 -1.35
C ILE A 35 1.51 2.02 -2.40
N GLN A 36 1.90 0.81 -1.98
CA GLN A 36 2.17 -0.32 -2.87
C GLN A 36 1.35 -1.53 -2.43
N GLY A 37 0.52 -2.04 -3.34
CA GLY A 37 -0.31 -3.21 -3.11
C GLY A 37 0.30 -4.46 -3.69
N TYR A 38 0.03 -5.60 -3.05
CA TYR A 38 0.57 -6.90 -3.44
C TYR A 38 -0.47 -8.00 -3.25
N THR A 39 -0.24 -9.13 -3.92
CA THR A 39 -1.03 -10.36 -3.77
C THR A 39 -0.11 -11.53 -3.44
N ASP A 40 -0.71 -12.65 -3.02
CA ASP A 40 -0.04 -13.93 -3.06
C ASP A 40 -0.03 -14.45 -4.52
N ASN A 41 0.44 -15.67 -4.74
CA ASN A 41 0.51 -16.28 -6.08
C ASN A 41 -0.69 -17.15 -6.42
N THR A 42 -1.82 -17.01 -5.72
CA THR A 42 -3.01 -17.82 -5.98
C THR A 42 -3.57 -17.48 -7.36
N GLY A 43 -3.75 -18.53 -8.18
CA GLY A 43 -4.40 -18.39 -9.48
C GLY A 43 -5.90 -18.15 -9.34
N TRP A 44 -6.47 -17.51 -10.34
CA TRP A 44 -7.91 -17.26 -10.40
C TRP A 44 -8.61 -18.42 -11.08
N LYS A 45 -9.82 -18.74 -10.61
CA LYS A 45 -10.65 -19.81 -11.16
C LYS A 45 -10.96 -19.51 -12.63
N ASN A 46 -10.89 -20.56 -13.47
CA ASN A 46 -11.17 -20.46 -14.91
C ASN A 46 -10.27 -19.45 -15.64
N SER A 47 -9.04 -19.28 -15.17
CA SER A 47 -8.09 -18.34 -15.75
C SER A 47 -6.77 -19.04 -16.06
N THR A 48 -6.12 -18.59 -17.14
CA THR A 48 -4.74 -18.98 -17.45
C THR A 48 -3.77 -18.32 -16.45
N ALA A 49 -2.51 -18.77 -16.46
CA ALA A 49 -1.47 -18.14 -15.64
C ALA A 49 -1.32 -16.64 -15.96
N ALA A 50 -1.35 -16.28 -17.25
CA ALA A 50 -1.26 -14.88 -17.68
C ALA A 50 -2.47 -14.07 -17.23
N GLN A 51 -3.69 -14.64 -17.34
CA GLN A 51 -4.90 -13.97 -16.88
C GLN A 51 -4.90 -13.79 -15.36
N SER A 52 -4.44 -14.80 -14.61
CA SER A 52 -4.31 -14.70 -13.15
C SER A 52 -3.33 -13.62 -12.73
N ALA A 53 -2.21 -13.50 -13.43
CA ALA A 53 -1.21 -12.46 -13.16
C ALA A 53 -1.79 -11.05 -13.35
N GLU A 54 -2.56 -10.84 -14.42
CA GLU A 54 -3.24 -9.58 -14.68
C GLU A 54 -4.31 -9.26 -13.63
N LYS A 55 -5.10 -10.26 -13.24
CA LYS A 55 -6.13 -10.11 -12.20
C LYS A 55 -5.50 -9.81 -10.84
N ASN A 56 -4.38 -10.45 -10.51
CA ASN A 56 -3.65 -10.18 -9.28
C ASN A 56 -3.07 -8.76 -9.29
N LYS A 57 -2.57 -8.30 -10.44
CA LYS A 57 -2.10 -6.93 -10.55
C LYS A 57 -3.23 -5.93 -10.32
N ALA A 58 -4.40 -6.15 -10.92
CA ALA A 58 -5.58 -5.32 -10.72
C ALA A 58 -6.04 -5.35 -9.25
N LEU A 59 -6.07 -6.52 -8.62
CA LEU A 59 -6.44 -6.68 -7.22
C LEU A 59 -5.47 -5.93 -6.31
N SER A 60 -4.17 -6.00 -6.59
CA SER A 60 -3.17 -5.30 -5.80
C SER A 60 -3.33 -3.78 -5.89
N LEU A 61 -3.71 -3.27 -7.05
CA LEU A 61 -4.02 -1.85 -7.22
C LEU A 61 -5.29 -1.47 -6.44
N ASP A 62 -6.32 -2.31 -6.48
CA ASP A 62 -7.55 -2.08 -5.72
C ASP A 62 -7.26 -2.01 -4.21
N ARG A 63 -6.37 -2.86 -3.72
CA ARG A 63 -5.93 -2.84 -2.32
C ARG A 63 -5.21 -1.55 -1.97
N ALA A 64 -4.28 -1.13 -2.80
CA ALA A 64 -3.56 0.13 -2.61
C ALA A 64 -4.51 1.33 -2.67
N THR A 65 -5.47 1.31 -3.58
CA THR A 65 -6.50 2.35 -3.73
C THR A 65 -7.40 2.41 -2.49
N SER A 66 -7.79 1.26 -1.94
CA SER A 66 -8.58 1.21 -0.70
C SER A 66 -7.87 1.90 0.45
N VAL A 67 -6.57 1.66 0.59
CA VAL A 67 -5.73 2.30 1.62
C VAL A 67 -5.64 3.80 1.38
N SER A 68 -5.36 4.22 0.15
CA SER A 68 -5.27 5.64 -0.22
C SER A 68 -6.59 6.38 0.07
N SER A 69 -7.71 5.81 -0.34
CA SER A 69 -9.03 6.40 -0.14
C SER A 69 -9.36 6.55 1.35
N TYR A 70 -9.02 5.55 2.14
CA TYR A 70 -9.27 5.60 3.59
C TYR A 70 -8.39 6.64 4.28
N LEU A 71 -7.12 6.75 3.92
CA LEU A 71 -6.23 7.79 4.45
C LEU A 71 -6.76 9.18 4.12
N GLN A 72 -7.25 9.39 2.90
CA GLN A 72 -7.85 10.67 2.51
C GLN A 72 -9.12 10.95 3.30
N ALA A 73 -9.96 9.95 3.54
CA ALA A 73 -11.14 10.08 4.39
C ALA A 73 -10.79 10.47 5.82
N LEU A 74 -9.62 10.06 6.30
CA LEU A 74 -9.09 10.43 7.62
C LEU A 74 -8.43 11.82 7.64
N GLY A 75 -8.39 12.51 6.52
CA GLY A 75 -7.87 13.88 6.43
C GLY A 75 -6.46 14.00 5.87
N VAL A 76 -5.85 12.93 5.39
CA VAL A 76 -4.55 12.99 4.71
C VAL A 76 -4.75 13.64 3.34
N SER A 77 -3.93 14.65 3.02
CA SER A 77 -4.03 15.37 1.75
C SER A 77 -3.69 14.47 0.57
N ALA A 78 -4.50 14.52 -0.48
CA ALA A 78 -4.21 13.84 -1.74
C ALA A 78 -2.88 14.28 -2.34
N ALA A 79 -2.51 15.54 -2.14
CA ALA A 79 -1.22 16.08 -2.63
C ALA A 79 -0.01 15.44 -1.94
N GLN A 80 -0.18 14.88 -0.75
CA GLN A 80 0.87 14.18 -0.02
C GLN A 80 1.08 12.76 -0.56
N ILE A 81 0.06 12.14 -1.15
CA ILE A 81 0.12 10.78 -1.70
C ILE A 81 0.66 10.86 -3.12
N LYS A 82 1.94 10.52 -3.30
CA LYS A 82 2.65 10.67 -4.57
C LYS A 82 2.53 9.46 -5.49
N SER A 83 2.32 8.27 -4.95
CA SER A 83 2.13 7.08 -5.77
C SER A 83 1.18 6.08 -5.10
N VAL A 84 0.36 5.44 -5.92
CA VAL A 84 -0.52 4.34 -5.54
C VAL A 84 -0.33 3.29 -6.62
N GLU A 85 0.32 2.18 -6.29
CA GLU A 85 0.72 1.18 -7.26
C GLU A 85 0.25 -0.22 -6.87
N GLY A 86 -0.13 -1.00 -7.88
CA GLY A 86 -0.37 -2.42 -7.74
C GLY A 86 0.77 -3.20 -8.37
N LEU A 87 1.49 -3.98 -7.58
CA LEU A 87 2.65 -4.74 -8.02
C LEU A 87 2.36 -6.24 -8.14
N GLY A 88 1.12 -6.66 -7.92
CA GLY A 88 0.70 -8.05 -8.07
C GLY A 88 1.49 -8.99 -7.17
N GLU A 89 2.00 -10.05 -7.76
CA GLU A 89 2.74 -11.10 -7.06
C GLU A 89 4.22 -10.76 -6.83
N ALA A 90 4.68 -9.59 -7.25
CA ALA A 90 6.08 -9.19 -7.11
C ALA A 90 6.50 -9.10 -5.65
N ASN A 91 7.80 -9.28 -5.41
CA ASN A 91 8.44 -9.06 -4.11
C ASN A 91 7.75 -9.78 -2.93
N PRO A 92 7.54 -11.11 -3.00
CA PRO A 92 6.94 -11.82 -1.88
C PRO A 92 7.80 -11.67 -0.62
N VAL A 93 7.15 -11.46 0.52
CA VAL A 93 7.83 -11.31 1.83
C VAL A 93 7.81 -12.60 2.63
N ALA A 94 7.06 -13.60 2.15
CA ALA A 94 6.93 -14.89 2.81
C ALA A 94 6.71 -16.00 1.77
N ASP A 95 6.71 -17.24 2.25
CA ASP A 95 6.58 -18.42 1.40
C ASP A 95 5.15 -18.58 0.87
N ASN A 96 4.98 -18.54 -0.45
CA ASN A 96 3.69 -18.73 -1.11
C ASN A 96 3.22 -20.20 -1.13
N SER A 97 4.04 -21.14 -0.66
CA SER A 97 3.64 -22.54 -0.57
C SER A 97 2.86 -22.87 0.71
N THR A 98 2.79 -21.93 1.66
CA THR A 98 2.05 -22.10 2.91
C THR A 98 0.91 -21.10 3.00
N ALA A 99 -0.16 -21.46 3.71
CA ALA A 99 -1.29 -20.56 3.95
C ALA A 99 -0.84 -19.31 4.75
N ALA A 100 0.00 -19.51 5.75
CA ALA A 100 0.53 -18.41 6.57
C ALA A 100 1.40 -17.46 5.76
N GLY A 101 2.23 -17.98 4.86
CA GLY A 101 3.07 -17.16 3.98
C GLY A 101 2.25 -16.37 2.97
N LYS A 102 1.24 -17.00 2.36
CA LYS A 102 0.32 -16.32 1.45
C LYS A 102 -0.38 -15.15 2.13
N GLU A 103 -0.82 -15.34 3.38
CA GLU A 103 -1.46 -14.28 4.15
C GLU A 103 -0.54 -13.05 4.28
N GLN A 104 0.74 -13.25 4.55
CA GLN A 104 1.71 -12.16 4.66
C GLN A 104 1.95 -11.47 3.32
N ASN A 105 1.82 -12.19 2.20
CA ASN A 105 2.01 -11.62 0.86
C ASN A 105 0.80 -10.80 0.39
N ARG A 106 -0.39 -11.06 0.89
CA ARG A 106 -1.61 -10.27 0.60
C ARG A 106 -1.60 -8.99 1.43
N ARG A 107 -0.86 -8.00 0.96
CA ARG A 107 -0.56 -6.81 1.77
C ARG A 107 -0.55 -5.52 0.97
N VAL A 108 -0.65 -4.42 1.70
CA VAL A 108 -0.28 -3.08 1.23
C VAL A 108 0.83 -2.55 2.13
N GLU A 109 1.85 -2.00 1.51
CA GLU A 109 2.95 -1.31 2.19
C GLU A 109 2.78 0.19 1.97
N VAL A 110 2.90 0.96 3.05
CA VAL A 110 2.79 2.41 3.02
C VAL A 110 4.10 3.00 3.51
N TYR A 111 4.69 3.84 2.68
CA TYR A 111 5.98 4.46 2.95
C TYR A 111 5.83 5.97 3.08
N MET A 112 6.40 6.54 4.14
CA MET A 112 6.54 7.98 4.31
C MET A 112 8.02 8.33 4.09
N TYR A 113 8.27 9.33 3.27
CA TYR A 113 9.64 9.74 2.95
C TYR A 113 9.72 11.26 2.77
N ALA A 114 10.95 11.80 2.83
CA ALA A 114 11.17 13.23 2.67
C ALA A 114 10.79 13.69 1.26
N SER A 115 10.04 14.77 1.16
CA SER A 115 9.72 15.39 -0.13
C SER A 115 10.95 16.00 -0.76
N GLN A 116 10.87 16.29 -2.07
CA GLN A 116 11.95 17.00 -2.77
C GLN A 116 12.20 18.38 -2.15
N GLU A 117 11.17 19.06 -1.72
CA GLU A 117 11.29 20.36 -1.05
C GLU A 117 12.03 20.24 0.27
N MET A 118 11.74 19.20 1.08
CA MET A 118 12.49 18.94 2.32
C MET A 118 13.96 18.64 2.05
N ILE A 119 14.24 17.84 1.02
CA ILE A 119 15.61 17.49 0.64
C ILE A 119 16.37 18.75 0.24
N LYS A 120 15.77 19.60 -0.59
CA LYS A 120 16.38 20.88 -1.01
C LYS A 120 16.62 21.82 0.17
N ALA A 121 15.65 21.93 1.08
CA ALA A 121 15.78 22.76 2.27
C ALA A 121 16.93 22.29 3.16
N ALA A 122 17.08 20.97 3.35
CA ALA A 122 18.18 20.39 4.11
C ALA A 122 19.54 20.65 3.44
N GLU A 123 19.63 20.50 2.11
CA GLU A 123 20.84 20.76 1.33
C GLU A 123 21.26 22.24 1.40
N ASN A 124 20.27 23.13 1.43
CA ASN A 124 20.51 24.58 1.50
C ASN A 124 20.67 25.08 2.94
N GLY A 125 20.60 24.20 3.94
CA GLY A 125 20.75 24.59 5.34
C GLY A 125 19.57 25.38 5.90
N THR A 126 18.39 25.31 5.25
CA THR A 126 17.20 26.06 5.67
C THR A 126 16.20 25.22 6.48
N LEU A 127 16.43 23.90 6.57
CA LEU A 127 15.61 22.99 7.36
C LEU A 127 16.12 22.91 8.79
N ASN A 128 15.23 23.09 9.75
CA ASN A 128 15.56 22.97 11.17
C ASN A 128 15.00 21.69 11.76
#